data_73cfd1d8eeaa20b9aa431c90796f9d06
#
_entry.id   73cfd1d8eeaa20b9aa431c90796f9d06
#
_cell.length_a   1.000
_cell.length_b   1.000
_cell.length_c   1.000
_cell.angle_alpha   90.00
_cell.angle_beta   90.00
_cell.angle_gamma   90.00
#
_symmetry.space_group_name_H-M   'P 1'
#
loop_
_entity.id
_entity.type
_entity.pdbx_description
1 polymer ?
#
loop_
_entity_poly.entity_id
_entity_poly.type
_entity_poly.pdbx_seq_one_letter_code
_entity_poly.pdbx_strand_id
1 'polypeptide(L)'
;NERSGNGEMISVTIGSGIKKFDELNRFDKKPDDLSKYKRVEVGDIAYNSMRMWQGASGYSPYSGILSPAYTVITPKNGVSSRFFAYVLKQPKMIHQFEINSQGLTKDTWNLKFPAFAPIEVVAPLQLAEQEKVSELLLQLDNLITLHQCKDFSLKSVFEESKNFISALRKNTSW
;
A
#
# COMPACT_ATOMS: atom_id res chain seq x y z
N ASN A 1 8.26 18.73 -1.57
CA ASN A 1 7.13 18.12 -2.29
C ASN A 1 6.69 19.07 -3.39
N GLU A 2 7.03 18.77 -4.64
CA GLU A 2 6.51 19.48 -5.80
C GLU A 2 5.01 19.26 -5.89
N ARG A 3 4.29 20.33 -6.21
CA ARG A 3 2.86 20.26 -6.52
C ARG A 3 2.72 20.14 -8.03
N SER A 4 1.83 19.27 -8.48
CA SER A 4 1.55 19.11 -9.90
C SER A 4 0.07 18.76 -10.07
N GLY A 5 -0.63 19.54 -10.89
CA GLY A 5 -1.99 19.21 -11.30
C GLY A 5 -2.07 18.18 -12.43
N ASN A 6 -0.92 17.81 -13.02
CA ASN A 6 -0.86 16.93 -14.16
C ASN A 6 -0.24 15.57 -13.76
N GLY A 7 -0.93 14.49 -14.07
CA GLY A 7 -0.46 13.13 -13.82
C GLY A 7 -1.59 12.16 -13.57
N GLU A 8 -1.27 10.87 -13.62
CA GLU A 8 -2.19 9.82 -13.25
C GLU A 8 -2.43 9.85 -11.74
N MET A 9 -3.69 9.81 -11.32
CA MET A 9 -4.01 9.76 -9.91
C MET A 9 -3.64 8.39 -9.31
N ILE A 10 -2.90 8.43 -8.22
CA ILE A 10 -2.56 7.25 -7.44
C ILE A 10 -3.04 7.42 -5.99
N SER A 11 -3.14 6.33 -5.26
CA SER A 11 -3.61 6.33 -3.87
C SER A 11 -2.81 5.34 -3.03
N VAL A 12 -2.69 5.62 -1.74
CA VAL A 12 -2.03 4.73 -0.78
C VAL A 12 -3.10 3.94 -0.03
N THR A 13 -2.96 2.62 -0.03
CA THR A 13 -3.85 1.69 0.68
C THR A 13 -3.14 1.07 1.89
N ILE A 14 -3.89 0.58 2.87
CA ILE A 14 -3.32 -0.07 4.06
C ILE A 14 -2.64 -1.40 3.69
N GLY A 15 -3.32 -2.25 2.92
CA GLY A 15 -2.84 -3.60 2.59
C GLY A 15 -1.94 -3.66 1.36
N SER A 16 -2.37 -3.04 0.26
CA SER A 16 -1.76 -3.23 -1.07
C SER A 16 -0.74 -2.13 -1.45
N GLY A 17 -0.40 -1.21 -0.54
CA GLY A 17 0.52 -0.11 -0.82
C GLY A 17 -0.05 0.90 -1.81
N ILE A 18 0.76 1.32 -2.80
CA ILE A 18 0.35 2.31 -3.80
C ILE A 18 -0.31 1.62 -4.98
N LYS A 19 -1.48 2.13 -5.36
CA LYS A 19 -2.30 1.68 -6.49
C LYS A 19 -2.73 2.86 -7.35
N LYS A 20 -2.99 2.60 -8.62
CA LYS A 20 -3.67 3.57 -9.48
C LYS A 20 -5.09 3.79 -8.99
N PHE A 21 -5.57 5.03 -9.10
CA PHE A 21 -6.91 5.38 -8.60
C PHE A 21 -8.00 4.56 -9.30
N ASP A 22 -7.86 4.32 -10.59
CA ASP A 22 -8.82 3.57 -11.40
C ASP A 22 -8.83 2.06 -11.08
N GLU A 23 -7.79 1.52 -10.43
CA GLU A 23 -7.74 0.13 -9.91
C GLU A 23 -8.47 -0.03 -8.58
N LEU A 24 -8.80 1.07 -7.91
CA LEU A 24 -9.55 1.06 -6.69
C LEU A 24 -11.03 1.11 -7.05
N ASN A 25 -11.79 0.07 -6.68
CA ASN A 25 -13.25 0.04 -6.82
C ASN A 25 -13.91 1.09 -5.92
N ARG A 26 -13.56 2.37 -6.11
CA ARG A 26 -14.11 3.49 -5.38
C ARG A 26 -15.04 4.27 -6.31
N PHE A 27 -16.23 4.56 -5.82
CA PHE A 27 -17.20 5.43 -6.48
C PHE A 27 -16.90 6.93 -6.32
N ASP A 28 -15.74 7.27 -5.76
CA ASP A 28 -15.35 8.67 -5.53
C ASP A 28 -15.11 9.37 -6.87
N LYS A 29 -15.79 10.49 -7.08
CA LYS A 29 -15.52 11.34 -8.25
C LYS A 29 -14.11 11.92 -8.14
N LYS A 30 -13.40 11.95 -9.29
CA LYS A 30 -12.12 12.68 -9.36
C LYS A 30 -12.38 14.15 -9.03
N PRO A 31 -11.55 14.77 -8.15
CA PRO A 31 -11.71 16.20 -7.86
C PRO A 31 -11.46 17.07 -9.08
N ASP A 32 -12.20 18.17 -9.20
CA ASP A 32 -12.06 19.11 -10.31
C ASP A 32 -10.76 19.92 -10.22
N ASP A 33 -10.26 20.19 -9.00
CA ASP A 33 -9.01 20.92 -8.77
C ASP A 33 -7.90 19.98 -8.25
N LEU A 34 -6.92 19.73 -9.10
CA LEU A 34 -5.74 18.93 -8.79
C LEU A 34 -4.49 19.78 -8.51
N SER A 35 -4.58 21.10 -8.53
CA SER A 35 -3.43 22.02 -8.40
C SER A 35 -2.63 21.86 -7.11
N LYS A 36 -3.25 21.35 -6.04
CA LYS A 36 -2.63 21.08 -4.73
C LYS A 36 -2.06 19.68 -4.60
N TYR A 37 -2.26 18.81 -5.60
CA TYR A 37 -1.78 17.44 -5.57
C TYR A 37 -0.25 17.40 -5.57
N LYS A 38 0.31 16.37 -4.97
CA LYS A 38 1.75 16.17 -4.84
C LYS A 38 2.24 15.24 -5.91
N ARG A 39 3.33 15.62 -6.58
CA ARG A 39 4.03 14.77 -7.53
C ARG A 39 4.67 13.59 -6.81
N VAL A 40 4.62 12.44 -7.43
CA VAL A 40 5.25 11.18 -7.00
C VAL A 40 5.99 10.61 -8.18
N GLU A 41 7.21 10.17 -7.96
CA GLU A 41 8.01 9.47 -8.96
C GLU A 41 8.15 7.99 -8.61
N VAL A 42 8.47 7.19 -9.63
CA VAL A 42 8.87 5.80 -9.40
C VAL A 42 10.06 5.77 -8.44
N GLY A 43 9.94 5.00 -7.38
CA GLY A 43 10.99 4.93 -6.36
C GLY A 43 10.70 5.73 -5.10
N ASP A 44 9.75 6.66 -5.13
CA ASP A 44 9.31 7.33 -3.91
C ASP A 44 8.57 6.39 -2.97
N ILE A 45 8.56 6.75 -1.68
CA ILE A 45 7.65 6.18 -0.69
C ILE A 45 6.56 7.21 -0.40
N ALA A 46 5.31 6.78 -0.36
CA ALA A 46 4.24 7.63 0.09
C ALA A 46 3.47 7.00 1.24
N TYR A 47 2.95 7.83 2.14
CA TYR A 47 2.10 7.38 3.22
C TYR A 47 0.90 8.30 3.45
N ASN A 48 -0.20 7.72 3.92
CA ASN A 48 -1.36 8.46 4.39
C ASN A 48 -1.10 8.94 5.82
N SER A 49 -0.95 10.24 6.00
CA SER A 49 -0.59 10.81 7.31
C SER A 49 -1.63 10.49 8.41
N MET A 50 -2.90 10.33 8.05
CA MET A 50 -3.98 9.99 8.99
C MET A 50 -4.10 8.48 9.26
N ARG A 51 -3.47 7.65 8.45
CA ARG A 51 -3.57 6.17 8.53
C ARG A 51 -2.19 5.49 8.58
N MET A 52 -1.11 6.25 8.82
CA MET A 52 0.24 5.67 8.90
C MET A 52 0.36 4.70 10.08
N TRP A 53 -0.32 4.96 11.18
CA TRP A 53 -0.44 4.07 12.33
C TRP A 53 -1.15 2.73 12.03
N GLN A 54 -1.81 2.62 10.88
CA GLN A 54 -2.39 1.37 10.34
C GLN A 54 -1.52 0.77 9.22
N GLY A 55 -0.34 1.33 8.93
CA GLY A 55 0.55 0.87 7.87
C GLY A 55 0.16 1.33 6.46
N ALA A 56 -0.64 2.39 6.35
CA ALA A 56 -1.00 2.97 5.05
C ALA A 56 0.19 3.69 4.41
N SER A 57 1.13 2.92 3.88
CA SER A 57 2.34 3.37 3.19
C SER A 57 2.74 2.40 2.09
N GLY A 58 3.62 2.83 1.20
CA GLY A 58 4.19 1.94 0.19
C GLY A 58 5.23 2.60 -0.70
N TYR A 59 6.01 1.76 -1.36
CA TYR A 59 6.85 2.10 -2.49
C TYR A 59 5.98 2.43 -3.70
N SER A 60 6.33 3.46 -4.46
CA SER A 60 5.63 3.80 -5.70
C SER A 60 6.27 3.15 -6.92
N PRO A 61 5.59 2.19 -7.55
CA PRO A 61 6.00 1.66 -8.85
C PRO A 61 5.56 2.55 -10.01
N TYR A 62 4.85 3.64 -9.74
CA TYR A 62 4.28 4.56 -10.73
C TYR A 62 4.73 5.99 -10.48
N SER A 63 4.91 6.76 -11.54
CA SER A 63 4.89 8.22 -11.48
C SER A 63 3.45 8.70 -11.57
N GLY A 64 3.09 9.73 -10.79
CA GLY A 64 1.72 10.24 -10.77
C GLY A 64 1.52 11.35 -9.75
N ILE A 65 0.27 11.55 -9.36
CA ILE A 65 -0.11 12.57 -8.39
C ILE A 65 -0.92 11.98 -7.24
N LEU A 66 -0.64 12.46 -6.02
CA LEU A 66 -1.31 12.08 -4.77
C LEU A 66 -2.03 13.27 -4.15
N SER A 67 -3.17 12.99 -3.52
CA SER A 67 -3.91 13.98 -2.72
C SER A 67 -3.01 14.65 -1.66
N PRO A 68 -3.27 15.92 -1.33
CA PRO A 68 -2.51 16.68 -0.32
C PRO A 68 -2.43 16.01 1.07
N ALA A 69 -3.38 15.13 1.40
CA ALA A 69 -3.42 14.39 2.66
C ALA A 69 -2.27 13.37 2.81
N TYR A 70 -1.64 12.98 1.71
CA TYR A 70 -0.51 12.05 1.73
C TYR A 70 0.82 12.80 1.87
N THR A 71 1.80 12.12 2.44
CA THR A 71 3.20 12.57 2.48
C THR A 71 4.03 11.73 1.53
N VAL A 72 4.85 12.38 0.72
CA VAL A 72 5.79 11.74 -0.21
C VAL A 72 7.20 11.89 0.33
N ILE A 73 7.96 10.81 0.34
CA ILE A 73 9.34 10.73 0.78
C ILE A 73 10.18 10.24 -0.39
N THR A 74 11.13 11.07 -0.80
CA THR A 74 12.10 10.71 -1.83
C THR A 74 13.33 10.10 -1.18
N PRO A 75 13.81 8.93 -1.63
CA PRO A 75 14.98 8.30 -1.06
C PRO A 75 16.23 9.13 -1.33
N LYS A 76 17.18 9.11 -0.39
CA LYS A 76 18.53 9.63 -0.61
C LYS A 76 19.39 8.58 -1.32
N ASN A 77 20.50 9.02 -1.91
CA ASN A 77 21.48 8.11 -2.48
C ASN A 77 21.94 7.08 -1.44
N GLY A 78 22.04 5.83 -1.85
CA GLY A 78 22.44 4.74 -0.96
C GLY A 78 21.31 4.15 -0.11
N VAL A 79 20.06 4.50 -0.39
CA VAL A 79 18.87 4.02 0.33
C VAL A 79 17.92 3.31 -0.64
N SER A 80 17.57 2.06 -0.32
CA SER A 80 16.56 1.30 -1.06
C SER A 80 15.16 1.60 -0.55
N SER A 81 14.38 2.36 -1.31
CA SER A 81 12.98 2.65 -0.94
C SER A 81 12.10 1.41 -0.89
N ARG A 82 12.35 0.39 -1.70
CA ARG A 82 11.64 -0.89 -1.61
C ARG A 82 11.87 -1.56 -0.26
N PHE A 83 13.13 -1.63 0.19
CA PHE A 83 13.48 -2.18 1.49
C PHE A 83 12.76 -1.41 2.62
N PHE A 84 12.85 -0.09 2.61
CA PHE A 84 12.20 0.73 3.64
C PHE A 84 10.67 0.65 3.59
N ALA A 85 10.05 0.46 2.43
CA ALA A 85 8.61 0.22 2.34
C ALA A 85 8.17 -1.03 3.12
N TYR A 86 8.99 -2.09 3.17
CA TYR A 86 8.75 -3.25 4.02
C TYR A 86 9.03 -2.95 5.50
N VAL A 87 10.14 -2.29 5.80
CA VAL A 87 10.51 -1.93 7.18
C VAL A 87 9.42 -1.08 7.83
N LEU A 88 8.88 -0.10 7.12
CA LEU A 88 7.81 0.78 7.63
C LEU A 88 6.49 0.04 7.93
N LYS A 89 6.32 -1.20 7.46
CA LYS A 89 5.16 -2.04 7.77
C LYS A 89 5.38 -3.00 8.94
N GLN A 90 6.58 -3.06 9.50
CA GLN A 90 6.85 -3.91 10.65
C GLN A 90 6.05 -3.46 11.89
N PRO A 91 5.59 -4.39 12.75
CA PRO A 91 4.82 -4.06 13.95
C PRO A 91 5.50 -3.04 14.86
N LYS A 92 6.83 -3.13 15.01
CA LYS A 92 7.62 -2.16 15.78
C LYS A 92 7.51 -0.74 15.21
N MET A 93 7.55 -0.60 13.89
CA MET A 93 7.43 0.70 13.23
C MET A 93 6.00 1.24 13.32
N ILE A 94 5.01 0.38 13.11
CA ILE A 94 3.59 0.75 13.28
C ILE A 94 3.34 1.30 14.68
N HIS A 95 3.89 0.66 15.72
CA HIS A 95 3.80 1.16 17.09
C HIS A 95 4.48 2.54 17.25
N GLN A 96 5.66 2.75 16.63
CA GLN A 96 6.30 4.06 16.63
C GLN A 96 5.44 5.13 15.95
N PHE A 97 4.76 4.79 14.86
CA PHE A 97 3.85 5.72 14.19
C PHE A 97 2.61 6.02 15.03
N GLU A 98 2.09 5.04 15.76
CA GLU A 98 0.98 5.22 16.68
C GLU A 98 1.32 6.25 17.78
N ILE A 99 2.42 6.05 18.50
CA ILE A 99 2.79 6.92 19.63
C ILE A 99 3.27 8.32 19.20
N ASN A 100 3.73 8.50 17.96
CA ASN A 100 4.14 9.79 17.41
C ASN A 100 3.01 10.50 16.62
N SER A 101 1.86 9.86 16.45
CA SER A 101 0.69 10.47 15.82
C SER A 101 0.00 11.45 16.79
N GLN A 102 -0.47 12.58 16.26
CA GLN A 102 -1.13 13.63 17.03
C GLN A 102 -2.60 13.71 16.67
N GLY A 103 -3.47 13.88 17.67
CA GLY A 103 -4.92 14.03 17.54
C GLY A 103 -5.63 13.65 18.83
N LEU A 104 -6.86 14.12 19.02
CA LEU A 104 -7.64 13.85 20.24
C LEU A 104 -8.19 12.42 20.25
N THR A 105 -8.51 11.89 19.09
CA THR A 105 -9.07 10.53 18.91
C THR A 105 -8.32 9.83 17.78
N LYS A 106 -8.42 8.48 17.73
CA LYS A 106 -7.77 7.68 16.68
C LYS A 106 -8.15 8.12 15.25
N ASP A 107 -9.38 8.58 15.06
CA ASP A 107 -9.85 9.06 13.75
C ASP A 107 -9.22 10.38 13.32
N THR A 108 -8.77 11.19 14.26
CA THR A 108 -8.10 12.47 14.01
C THR A 108 -6.57 12.39 14.05
N TRP A 109 -6.03 11.21 14.40
CA TRP A 109 -4.58 11.02 14.45
C TRP A 109 -3.92 11.31 13.10
N ASN A 110 -2.80 12.02 13.18
CA ASN A 110 -2.08 12.47 12.00
C ASN A 110 -0.58 12.46 12.30
N LEU A 111 0.17 11.67 11.52
CA LEU A 111 1.62 11.63 11.56
C LEU A 111 2.18 12.53 10.46
N LYS A 112 2.40 13.80 10.77
CA LYS A 112 3.03 14.76 9.85
C LYS A 112 4.52 14.48 9.72
N PHE A 113 5.13 14.92 8.63
CA PHE A 113 6.54 14.67 8.34
C PHE A 113 7.50 15.10 9.47
N PRO A 114 7.34 16.25 10.17
CA PRO A 114 8.22 16.62 11.27
C PRO A 114 8.21 15.63 12.46
N ALA A 115 7.10 14.95 12.70
CA ALA A 115 7.00 13.90 13.72
C ALA A 115 7.47 12.54 13.21
N PHE A 116 7.38 12.29 11.91
CA PHE A 116 7.89 11.08 11.26
C PHE A 116 9.42 11.07 11.13
N ALA A 117 10.02 12.20 10.73
CA ALA A 117 11.43 12.29 10.37
C ALA A 117 12.43 11.87 11.49
N PRO A 118 12.19 12.15 12.78
CA PRO A 118 13.09 11.73 13.87
C PRO A 118 12.93 10.26 14.29
N ILE A 119 11.98 9.51 13.74
CA ILE A 119 11.78 8.11 14.10
C ILE A 119 12.95 7.28 13.59
N GLU A 120 13.67 6.66 14.51
CA GLU A 120 14.84 5.85 14.19
C GLU A 120 14.44 4.50 13.59
N VAL A 121 15.19 4.08 12.59
CA VAL A 121 15.02 2.81 11.90
C VAL A 121 16.32 2.03 11.89
N VAL A 122 16.27 0.77 12.28
CA VAL A 122 17.43 -0.13 12.18
C VAL A 122 17.42 -0.78 10.80
N ALA A 123 18.51 -0.59 10.05
CA ALA A 123 18.64 -1.11 8.69
C ALA A 123 20.10 -1.45 8.37
N PRO A 124 20.37 -2.38 7.43
CA PRO A 124 21.70 -2.59 6.89
C PRO A 124 22.27 -1.30 6.30
N LEU A 125 23.56 -1.05 6.50
CA LEU A 125 24.24 0.13 5.98
C LEU A 125 24.49 0.04 4.47
N GLN A 126 24.65 -1.17 3.94
CA GLN A 126 24.97 -1.37 2.54
C GLN A 126 23.70 -1.45 1.68
N LEU A 127 23.62 -0.61 0.64
CA LEU A 127 22.51 -0.62 -0.32
C LEU A 127 22.28 -2.01 -0.94
N ALA A 128 23.37 -2.70 -1.32
CA ALA A 128 23.28 -4.03 -1.91
C ALA A 128 22.60 -5.07 -1.01
N GLU A 129 22.76 -4.96 0.31
CA GLU A 129 22.09 -5.82 1.27
C GLU A 129 20.60 -5.47 1.38
N GLN A 130 20.27 -4.19 1.46
CA GLN A 130 18.88 -3.71 1.44
C GLN A 130 18.13 -4.19 0.18
N GLU A 131 18.78 -4.10 -0.99
CA GLU A 131 18.21 -4.55 -2.26
C GLU A 131 17.96 -6.05 -2.28
N LYS A 132 18.93 -6.88 -1.87
CA LYS A 132 18.76 -8.33 -1.80
C LYS A 132 17.62 -8.74 -0.89
N VAL A 133 17.51 -8.13 0.29
CA VAL A 133 16.41 -8.42 1.24
C VAL A 133 15.07 -8.01 0.64
N SER A 134 14.99 -6.83 0.02
CA SER A 134 13.73 -6.37 -0.59
C SER A 134 13.30 -7.23 -1.78
N GLU A 135 14.24 -7.74 -2.55
CA GLU A 135 13.95 -8.66 -3.65
C GLU A 135 13.40 -10.00 -3.15
N LEU A 136 14.03 -10.57 -2.12
CA LEU A 136 13.54 -11.79 -1.48
C LEU A 136 12.11 -11.62 -0.94
N LEU A 137 11.84 -10.50 -0.25
CA LEU A 137 10.51 -10.22 0.27
C LEU A 137 9.48 -10.06 -0.84
N LEU A 138 9.83 -9.41 -1.96
CA LEU A 138 8.98 -9.29 -3.13
C LEU A 138 8.66 -10.66 -3.75
N GLN A 139 9.64 -11.56 -3.83
CA GLN A 139 9.42 -12.92 -4.33
C GLN A 139 8.46 -13.70 -3.42
N LEU A 140 8.59 -13.55 -2.10
CA LEU A 140 7.66 -14.15 -1.13
C LEU A 140 6.23 -13.60 -1.28
N ASP A 141 6.06 -12.30 -1.42
CA ASP A 141 4.75 -11.68 -1.66
C ASP A 141 4.10 -12.21 -2.94
N ASN A 142 4.88 -12.38 -4.01
CA ASN A 142 4.39 -12.95 -5.27
C ASN A 142 3.95 -14.41 -5.11
N LEU A 143 4.72 -15.23 -4.37
CA LEU A 143 4.36 -16.61 -4.09
C LEU A 143 3.08 -16.70 -3.25
N ILE A 144 2.94 -15.88 -2.23
CA ILE A 144 1.73 -15.81 -1.39
C ILE A 144 0.52 -15.44 -2.26
N THR A 145 0.65 -14.43 -3.11
CA THR A 145 -0.42 -13.99 -4.00
C THR A 145 -0.85 -15.09 -4.97
N LEU A 146 0.11 -15.81 -5.56
CA LEU A 146 -0.16 -16.95 -6.45
C LEU A 146 -0.88 -18.08 -5.73
N HIS A 147 -0.50 -18.39 -4.49
CA HIS A 147 -1.20 -19.40 -3.69
C HIS A 147 -2.62 -18.98 -3.37
N GLN A 148 -2.83 -17.74 -2.96
CA GLN A 148 -4.18 -17.21 -2.70
C GLN A 148 -5.08 -17.24 -3.93
N CYS A 149 -4.55 -16.92 -5.11
CA CYS A 149 -5.28 -17.02 -6.38
C CYS A 149 -5.67 -18.48 -6.72
N LYS A 150 -4.77 -19.44 -6.49
CA LYS A 150 -5.06 -20.87 -6.71
C LYS A 150 -6.15 -21.37 -5.77
N ASP A 151 -6.07 -21.05 -4.49
CA ASP A 151 -7.07 -21.43 -3.49
C ASP A 151 -8.45 -20.85 -3.82
N PHE A 152 -8.51 -19.61 -4.29
CA PHE A 152 -9.75 -18.98 -4.72
C PHE A 152 -10.34 -19.69 -5.93
N SER A 153 -9.52 -20.01 -6.94
CA SER A 153 -9.95 -20.73 -8.13
C SER A 153 -10.49 -22.13 -7.80
N LEU A 154 -9.82 -22.89 -6.93
CA LEU A 154 -10.27 -24.21 -6.49
C LEU A 154 -11.59 -24.15 -5.73
N LYS A 155 -11.75 -23.14 -4.84
CA LYS A 155 -13.03 -22.95 -4.12
C LYS A 155 -14.17 -22.60 -5.06
N SER A 156 -13.94 -21.75 -6.06
CA SER A 156 -14.94 -21.39 -7.08
C SER A 156 -15.41 -22.62 -7.85
N VAL A 157 -14.47 -23.41 -8.37
CA VAL A 157 -14.78 -24.66 -9.09
C VAL A 157 -15.54 -25.66 -8.21
N PHE A 158 -15.18 -25.77 -6.94
CA PHE A 158 -15.85 -26.65 -5.99
C PHE A 158 -17.30 -26.21 -5.70
N GLU A 159 -17.55 -24.91 -5.53
CA GLU A 159 -18.91 -24.39 -5.35
C GLU A 159 -19.77 -24.52 -6.61
N GLU A 160 -19.21 -24.30 -7.78
CA GLU A 160 -19.90 -24.56 -9.05
C GLU A 160 -20.29 -26.05 -9.20
N SER A 161 -19.37 -26.95 -8.84
CA SER A 161 -19.62 -28.39 -8.86
C SER A 161 -20.75 -28.79 -7.90
N LYS A 162 -20.79 -28.24 -6.69
CA LYS A 162 -21.89 -28.46 -5.72
C LYS A 162 -23.23 -27.98 -6.27
N ASN A 163 -23.25 -26.79 -6.86
CA ASN A 163 -24.47 -26.23 -7.42
C ASN A 163 -25.00 -27.09 -8.58
N PHE A 164 -24.11 -27.58 -9.45
CA PHE A 164 -24.46 -28.48 -10.54
C PHE A 164 -25.05 -29.81 -10.02
N ILE A 165 -24.40 -30.45 -9.03
CA ILE A 165 -24.90 -31.68 -8.40
C ILE A 165 -26.27 -31.45 -7.73
N SER A 166 -26.47 -30.31 -7.06
CA SER A 166 -27.74 -29.94 -6.44
C SER A 166 -28.87 -29.77 -7.48
N ALA A 167 -28.57 -29.16 -8.63
CA ALA A 167 -29.51 -29.02 -9.74
C ALA A 167 -29.91 -30.36 -10.36
N LEU A 168 -28.97 -31.29 -10.55
CA LEU A 168 -29.24 -32.64 -11.03
C LEU A 168 -30.17 -33.39 -10.08
N ARG A 169 -29.95 -33.31 -8.76
CA ARG A 169 -30.80 -33.96 -7.75
C ARG A 169 -32.24 -33.47 -7.75
N LYS A 170 -32.46 -32.17 -8.02
CA LYS A 170 -33.82 -31.61 -8.12
C LYS A 170 -34.57 -32.08 -9.37
N ASN A 171 -33.84 -32.40 -10.45
CA ASN A 171 -34.44 -32.84 -11.70
C ASN A 171 -34.68 -34.39 -11.75
N THR A 172 -34.22 -35.13 -10.74
CA THR A 172 -34.38 -36.60 -10.63
C THR A 172 -35.35 -37.04 -9.55
N SER A 173 -36.13 -36.12 -8.97
CA SER A 173 -37.25 -36.51 -8.09
C SER A 173 -38.47 -36.86 -8.93
N TRP A 174 -38.66 -38.15 -9.14
CA TRP A 174 -39.89 -38.80 -9.61
C TRP A 174 -40.80 -39.06 -8.43
#